data_04772f0def292921b4755060ade3cd92
#
_entry.id   04772f0def292921b4755060ade3cd92
#
_cell.length_a   1.000
_cell.length_b   1.000
_cell.length_c   1.000
_cell.angle_alpha   90.00
_cell.angle_beta   90.00
_cell.angle_gamma   90.00
#
_symmetry.space_group_name_H-M   'P 1'
#
loop_
_entity.id
_entity.type
_entity.pdbx_description
1 polymer ?
#
loop_
_entity_poly.entity_id
_entity_poly.type
_entity_poly.pdbx_seq_one_letter_code
_entity_poly.pdbx_strand_id
1 'polypeptide(L)'
;MIMVCDMIGSYALLPPLMIVSIISVTLSSRWSIYRGQVLNRFKSPAHFWDMNFESLENMPIEKSFHSYRNIALVHNSILLANLESLSVRVQASDFVVTDENGHYEGMISLRKVRLLDEYSHIRNLITVGDSTDGSVPCLTPHDSLGQALRIISEREIDKVAIVDDEKKVMGYLRYIDIMSAYRTGMRKTE
;
A
#
# COMPACT_ATOMS: atom_id res chain seq x y z
N MET A 1 -14.62 16.94 35.48
CA MET A 1 -15.27 17.89 36.42
C MET A 1 -15.82 17.20 37.63
N ILE A 2 -16.75 16.24 37.54
CA ILE A 2 -17.31 15.49 38.67
C ILE A 2 -16.20 14.86 39.52
N MET A 3 -15.24 14.20 38.90
CA MET A 3 -14.11 13.57 39.58
C MET A 3 -13.27 14.53 40.43
N VAL A 4 -13.11 15.77 39.99
CA VAL A 4 -12.40 16.82 40.78
C VAL A 4 -13.25 17.25 41.98
N CYS A 5 -14.55 17.39 41.84
CA CYS A 5 -15.45 17.72 42.96
C CYS A 5 -15.49 16.59 44.01
N ASP A 6 -15.48 15.33 43.58
CA ASP A 6 -15.41 14.16 44.47
C ASP A 6 -14.10 14.11 45.26
N MET A 7 -12.98 14.43 44.61
CA MET A 7 -11.67 14.49 45.27
C MET A 7 -11.59 15.60 46.34
N ILE A 8 -12.28 16.72 46.13
CA ILE A 8 -12.29 17.87 47.05
C ILE A 8 -13.39 17.71 48.11
N GLY A 9 -14.35 16.81 47.90
CA GLY A 9 -15.46 16.56 48.81
C GLY A 9 -16.49 17.69 48.86
N SER A 10 -16.49 18.59 47.84
CA SER A 10 -17.41 19.72 47.78
C SER A 10 -17.90 20.00 46.36
N TYR A 11 -19.20 20.01 46.19
CA TYR A 11 -19.86 20.36 44.91
C TYR A 11 -20.07 21.88 44.71
N ALA A 12 -19.69 22.71 45.69
CA ALA A 12 -19.82 24.19 45.57
C ALA A 12 -18.96 24.77 44.45
N LEU A 13 -17.92 24.05 44.02
CA LEU A 13 -17.04 24.44 42.92
C LEU A 13 -17.56 24.05 41.54
N LEU A 14 -18.65 23.32 41.45
CA LEU A 14 -19.19 22.82 40.18
C LEU A 14 -19.64 23.96 39.23
N PRO A 15 -20.41 24.98 39.72
CA PRO A 15 -20.81 26.13 38.86
C PRO A 15 -19.63 26.90 38.28
N PRO A 16 -18.61 27.35 39.06
CA PRO A 16 -17.48 28.06 38.50
C PRO A 16 -16.64 27.21 37.56
N LEU A 17 -16.47 25.90 37.81
CA LEU A 17 -15.78 25.01 36.92
C LEU A 17 -16.51 24.85 35.57
N MET A 18 -17.83 24.80 35.56
CA MET A 18 -18.62 24.79 34.34
C MET A 18 -18.42 26.04 33.51
N ILE A 19 -18.45 27.24 34.11
CA ILE A 19 -18.24 28.50 33.44
C ILE A 19 -16.83 28.55 32.82
N VAL A 20 -15.81 28.21 33.59
CA VAL A 20 -14.42 28.21 33.11
C VAL A 20 -14.23 27.24 31.94
N SER A 21 -14.85 26.06 32.01
CA SER A 21 -14.73 25.10 30.90
C SER A 21 -15.43 25.54 29.62
N ILE A 22 -16.60 26.20 29.71
CA ILE A 22 -17.30 26.74 28.54
C ILE A 22 -16.44 27.87 27.90
N ILE A 23 -15.92 28.76 28.71
CA ILE A 23 -15.02 29.85 28.24
C ILE A 23 -13.77 29.24 27.59
N SER A 24 -13.15 28.24 28.22
CA SER A 24 -11.96 27.58 27.71
C SER A 24 -12.20 26.90 26.37
N VAL A 25 -13.29 26.15 26.22
CA VAL A 25 -13.67 25.50 24.97
C VAL A 25 -13.95 26.50 23.87
N THR A 26 -14.64 27.60 24.20
CA THR A 26 -14.98 28.67 23.23
C THR A 26 -13.72 29.38 22.72
N LEU A 27 -12.80 29.73 23.62
CA LEU A 27 -11.51 30.34 23.26
C LEU A 27 -10.59 29.38 22.51
N SER A 28 -10.53 28.11 22.94
CA SER A 28 -9.66 27.09 22.36
C SER A 28 -10.16 26.59 21.00
N SER A 29 -11.45 26.74 20.67
CA SER A 29 -12.03 26.26 19.42
C SER A 29 -11.36 26.83 18.15
N ARG A 30 -10.76 28.02 18.25
CA ARG A 30 -10.02 28.66 17.15
C ARG A 30 -8.52 28.37 17.16
N TRP A 31 -7.98 27.83 18.25
CA TRP A 31 -6.55 27.64 18.46
C TRP A 31 -6.28 26.20 18.87
N SER A 32 -6.25 25.31 17.90
CA SER A 32 -5.85 23.91 18.15
C SER A 32 -4.33 23.80 18.20
N ILE A 33 -3.81 23.16 19.24
CA ILE A 33 -2.40 22.78 19.36
C ILE A 33 -2.01 21.80 18.24
N TYR A 34 -2.98 21.02 17.75
CA TYR A 34 -2.80 20.07 16.66
C TYR A 34 -3.31 20.67 15.35
N ARG A 35 -2.47 21.44 14.66
CA ARG A 35 -2.81 22.04 13.36
C ARG A 35 -3.14 21.02 12.25
N GLY A 36 -2.73 19.76 12.43
CA GLY A 36 -3.00 18.67 11.51
C GLY A 36 -4.12 17.71 11.95
N GLN A 37 -4.84 18.01 13.03
CA GLN A 37 -5.90 17.13 13.50
C GLN A 37 -7.13 17.24 12.58
N VAL A 38 -7.48 16.12 12.00
CA VAL A 38 -8.64 16.00 11.10
C VAL A 38 -9.91 16.09 11.93
N LEU A 39 -10.87 16.91 11.49
CA LEU A 39 -12.13 17.21 12.19
C LEU A 39 -13.01 15.98 12.46
N ASN A 40 -12.75 14.87 11.80
CA ASN A 40 -13.56 13.67 11.92
C ASN A 40 -12.68 12.42 11.89
N ARG A 41 -13.00 11.40 12.71
CA ARG A 41 -12.35 10.08 12.72
C ARG A 41 -12.25 9.48 11.32
N PHE A 42 -13.26 9.71 10.50
CA PHE A 42 -13.37 9.23 9.13
C PHE A 42 -12.38 9.88 8.13
N LYS A 43 -11.82 11.04 8.48
CA LYS A 43 -10.79 11.70 7.67
C LYS A 43 -9.37 11.43 8.17
N SER A 44 -9.23 10.61 9.21
CA SER A 44 -7.92 10.22 9.75
C SER A 44 -7.25 9.19 8.83
N PRO A 45 -5.99 9.40 8.43
CA PRO A 45 -5.25 8.42 7.64
C PRO A 45 -5.17 7.03 8.29
N ALA A 46 -5.22 6.96 9.63
CA ALA A 46 -5.18 5.70 10.38
C ALA A 46 -6.45 4.84 10.22
N HIS A 47 -7.61 5.45 9.91
CA HIS A 47 -8.88 4.75 9.69
C HIS A 47 -9.30 4.72 8.22
N PHE A 48 -8.44 5.23 7.34
CA PHE A 48 -8.68 5.20 5.91
C PHE A 48 -8.85 3.76 5.39
N TRP A 49 -8.16 2.82 5.99
CA TRP A 49 -8.17 1.41 5.62
C TRP A 49 -9.49 0.71 5.97
N ASP A 50 -10.07 1.02 7.14
CA ASP A 50 -11.25 0.30 7.63
C ASP A 50 -12.53 0.64 6.84
N MET A 51 -12.64 1.86 6.32
CA MET A 51 -13.87 2.34 5.68
C MET A 51 -13.93 2.16 4.17
N ASN A 52 -12.79 1.94 3.53
CA ASN A 52 -12.68 2.04 2.08
C ASN A 52 -12.45 0.71 1.40
N PHE A 53 -12.19 -0.35 2.17
CA PHE A 53 -12.00 -1.70 1.65
C PHE A 53 -13.23 -2.19 0.89
N GLU A 54 -14.42 -1.98 1.44
CA GLU A 54 -15.68 -2.42 0.85
C GLU A 54 -15.95 -1.76 -0.52
N SER A 55 -15.60 -0.49 -0.65
CA SER A 55 -15.71 0.23 -1.93
C SER A 55 -14.71 -0.26 -2.97
N LEU A 56 -13.50 -0.62 -2.56
CA LEU A 56 -12.45 -1.16 -3.45
C LEU A 56 -12.70 -2.62 -3.83
N GLU A 57 -13.37 -3.40 -2.98
CA GLU A 57 -13.75 -4.78 -3.29
C GLU A 57 -14.72 -4.87 -4.47
N ASN A 58 -15.52 -3.84 -4.69
CA ASN A 58 -16.47 -3.76 -5.80
C ASN A 58 -15.89 -3.10 -7.07
N MET A 59 -14.63 -2.65 -7.06
CA MET A 59 -13.99 -2.02 -8.21
C MET A 59 -13.07 -3.03 -8.94
N PRO A 60 -13.36 -3.39 -10.19
CA PRO A 60 -12.50 -4.28 -10.95
C PRO A 60 -11.20 -3.57 -11.36
N ILE A 61 -10.12 -4.36 -11.42
CA ILE A 61 -8.77 -3.90 -11.78
C ILE A 61 -8.73 -3.37 -13.21
N GLU A 62 -9.52 -3.92 -14.13
CA GLU A 62 -9.52 -3.61 -15.57
C GLU A 62 -9.43 -2.12 -15.90
N LYS A 63 -10.05 -1.28 -15.08
CA LYS A 63 -10.10 0.17 -15.30
C LYS A 63 -8.88 0.93 -14.82
N SER A 64 -7.99 0.29 -14.08
CA SER A 64 -6.96 0.97 -13.29
C SER A 64 -5.55 0.42 -13.49
N PHE A 65 -5.39 -0.72 -14.17
CA PHE A 65 -4.08 -1.28 -14.41
C PHE A 65 -3.38 -0.66 -15.63
N HIS A 66 -2.07 -0.63 -15.59
CA HIS A 66 -1.25 -0.16 -16.70
C HIS A 66 -0.74 -1.34 -17.51
N SER A 67 -1.21 -1.40 -18.78
CA SER A 67 -0.78 -2.40 -19.74
C SER A 67 0.68 -2.18 -20.15
N TYR A 68 1.44 -3.21 -20.28
CA TYR A 68 2.78 -3.46 -20.84
C TYR A 68 3.85 -2.35 -20.86
N ARG A 69 3.55 -1.07 -20.83
CA ARG A 69 4.51 -0.02 -21.25
C ARG A 69 5.70 0.21 -20.32
N ASN A 70 5.72 -0.33 -19.09
CA ASN A 70 6.85 -0.17 -18.16
C ASN A 70 6.97 -1.31 -17.15
N ILE A 71 6.66 -2.55 -17.57
CA ILE A 71 6.88 -3.70 -16.71
C ILE A 71 8.37 -4.06 -16.79
N ALA A 72 9.03 -4.09 -15.65
CA ALA A 72 10.34 -4.70 -15.54
C ALA A 72 10.16 -6.23 -15.54
N LEU A 73 10.07 -6.81 -16.73
CA LEU A 73 10.06 -8.27 -16.91
C LEU A 73 11.48 -8.79 -16.89
N VAL A 74 11.70 -9.87 -16.19
CA VAL A 74 12.98 -10.57 -16.12
C VAL A 74 12.74 -12.05 -16.28
N HIS A 75 13.55 -12.67 -17.11
CA HIS A 75 13.52 -14.11 -17.33
C HIS A 75 14.13 -14.85 -16.13
N ASN A 76 13.56 -15.98 -15.76
CA ASN A 76 14.00 -16.78 -14.60
C ASN A 76 15.46 -17.25 -14.70
N SER A 77 15.98 -17.48 -15.92
CA SER A 77 17.36 -17.94 -16.18
C SER A 77 18.45 -16.86 -16.02
N ILE A 78 18.08 -15.60 -15.85
CA ILE A 78 19.04 -14.51 -15.68
C ILE A 78 19.73 -14.63 -14.31
N LEU A 79 21.06 -14.41 -14.29
CA LEU A 79 21.82 -14.40 -13.05
C LEU A 79 21.45 -13.20 -12.16
N LEU A 80 21.39 -13.44 -10.88
CA LEU A 80 21.03 -12.43 -9.89
C LEU A 80 21.97 -11.21 -9.92
N ALA A 81 23.25 -11.42 -10.24
CA ALA A 81 24.22 -10.35 -10.40
C ALA A 81 23.86 -9.34 -11.50
N ASN A 82 23.15 -9.78 -12.54
CA ASN A 82 22.75 -8.90 -13.64
C ASN A 82 21.52 -8.05 -13.30
N LEU A 83 20.77 -8.42 -12.27
CA LEU A 83 19.53 -7.73 -11.89
C LEU A 83 19.79 -6.27 -11.45
N GLU A 84 20.94 -6.00 -10.81
CA GLU A 84 21.31 -4.66 -10.40
C GLU A 84 21.56 -3.73 -11.60
N SER A 85 22.28 -4.22 -12.60
CA SER A 85 22.52 -3.46 -13.83
C SER A 85 21.23 -3.19 -14.60
N LEU A 86 20.31 -4.15 -14.61
CA LEU A 86 18.99 -4.00 -15.20
C LEU A 86 18.13 -2.98 -14.41
N SER A 87 18.21 -2.98 -13.09
CA SER A 87 17.45 -2.06 -12.26
C SER A 87 17.80 -0.59 -12.53
N VAL A 88 19.07 -0.29 -12.76
CA VAL A 88 19.51 1.06 -13.11
C VAL A 88 19.01 1.47 -14.48
N ARG A 89 19.02 0.54 -15.45
CA ARG A 89 18.55 0.80 -16.82
C ARG A 89 17.05 1.04 -16.91
N VAL A 90 16.27 0.26 -16.16
CA VAL A 90 14.80 0.27 -16.21
C VAL A 90 14.19 1.18 -15.13
N GLN A 91 15.02 1.66 -14.18
CA GLN A 91 14.60 2.45 -13.01
C GLN A 91 13.51 1.74 -12.20
N ALA A 92 13.62 0.43 -12.04
CA ALA A 92 12.69 -0.40 -11.31
C ALA A 92 13.37 -1.07 -10.12
N SER A 93 12.64 -1.15 -8.99
CA SER A 93 13.08 -1.85 -7.78
C SER A 93 12.51 -3.26 -7.68
N ASP A 94 11.40 -3.51 -8.36
CA ASP A 94 10.72 -4.80 -8.35
C ASP A 94 10.53 -5.30 -9.78
N PHE A 95 10.74 -6.59 -9.97
CA PHE A 95 10.68 -7.25 -11.26
C PHE A 95 9.67 -8.38 -11.23
N VAL A 96 8.93 -8.51 -12.31
CA VAL A 96 8.08 -9.66 -12.56
C VAL A 96 8.90 -10.72 -13.25
N VAL A 97 8.93 -11.92 -12.69
CA VAL A 97 9.70 -13.05 -13.22
C VAL A 97 8.80 -13.91 -14.08
N THR A 98 9.32 -14.25 -15.26
CA THR A 98 8.61 -15.07 -16.24
C THR A 98 9.45 -16.25 -16.68
N ASP A 99 8.77 -17.32 -17.11
CA ASP A 99 9.37 -18.45 -17.80
C ASP A 99 9.71 -18.12 -19.27
N GLU A 100 10.21 -19.12 -20.01
CA GLU A 100 10.54 -18.99 -21.44
C GLU A 100 9.32 -18.69 -22.32
N ASN A 101 8.13 -19.01 -21.87
CA ASN A 101 6.88 -18.80 -22.59
C ASN A 101 6.19 -17.48 -22.21
N GLY A 102 6.77 -16.71 -21.26
CA GLY A 102 6.21 -15.48 -20.75
C GLY A 102 5.14 -15.65 -19.66
N HIS A 103 5.01 -16.87 -19.08
CA HIS A 103 4.11 -17.09 -17.96
C HIS A 103 4.72 -16.54 -16.67
N TYR A 104 3.84 -16.08 -15.81
CA TYR A 104 4.20 -15.56 -14.50
C TYR A 104 4.72 -16.67 -13.57
N GLU A 105 5.89 -16.51 -13.02
CA GLU A 105 6.47 -17.40 -12.00
C GLU A 105 6.52 -16.75 -10.60
N GLY A 106 6.54 -15.43 -10.53
CA GLY A 106 6.60 -14.72 -9.26
C GLY A 106 7.16 -13.32 -9.40
N MET A 107 7.56 -12.75 -8.28
CA MET A 107 8.17 -11.43 -8.20
C MET A 107 9.48 -11.46 -7.42
N ILE A 108 10.41 -10.60 -7.80
CA ILE A 108 11.65 -10.39 -7.07
C ILE A 108 11.85 -8.90 -6.80
N SER A 109 12.18 -8.57 -5.56
CA SER A 109 12.50 -7.20 -5.16
C SER A 109 14.01 -7.03 -5.00
N LEU A 110 14.54 -5.97 -5.57
CA LEU A 110 15.95 -5.61 -5.43
C LEU A 110 16.34 -5.36 -3.96
N ARG A 111 15.39 -4.92 -3.14
CA ARG A 111 15.60 -4.77 -1.69
C ARG A 111 15.97 -6.10 -1.04
N LYS A 112 15.21 -7.17 -1.35
CA LYS A 112 15.51 -8.53 -0.85
C LYS A 112 16.87 -9.01 -1.36
N VAL A 113 17.20 -8.74 -2.62
CA VAL A 113 18.48 -9.11 -3.22
C VAL A 113 19.66 -8.42 -2.53
N ARG A 114 19.53 -7.14 -2.19
CA ARG A 114 20.59 -6.39 -1.48
C ARG A 114 20.81 -6.86 -0.05
N LEU A 115 19.79 -7.39 0.61
CA LEU A 115 19.97 -8.00 1.94
C LEU A 115 20.84 -9.27 1.89
N LEU A 116 21.02 -9.87 0.71
CA LEU A 116 21.92 -11.00 0.47
C LEU A 116 23.36 -10.54 0.11
N ASP A 117 23.70 -9.26 0.32
CA ASP A 117 25.01 -8.70 -0.03
C ASP A 117 26.19 -9.34 0.70
N GLU A 118 25.98 -9.88 1.90
CA GLU A 118 27.00 -10.64 2.62
C GLU A 118 27.49 -11.89 1.85
N TYR A 119 26.71 -12.34 0.85
CA TYR A 119 26.99 -13.50 0.02
C TYR A 119 27.27 -13.13 -1.44
N SER A 120 28.02 -12.04 -1.68
CA SER A 120 28.32 -11.51 -3.02
C SER A 120 28.89 -12.54 -4.00
N HIS A 121 29.66 -13.52 -3.51
CA HIS A 121 30.22 -14.59 -4.32
C HIS A 121 29.16 -15.57 -4.87
N ILE A 122 28.03 -15.69 -4.22
CA ILE A 122 26.96 -16.62 -4.60
C ILE A 122 26.06 -16.03 -5.68
N ARG A 123 25.96 -14.71 -5.79
CA ARG A 123 25.10 -14.01 -6.78
C ARG A 123 25.40 -14.38 -8.24
N ASN A 124 26.65 -14.76 -8.53
CA ASN A 124 27.05 -15.21 -9.87
C ASN A 124 26.66 -16.66 -10.18
N LEU A 125 26.14 -17.39 -9.19
CA LEU A 125 25.77 -18.80 -9.31
C LEU A 125 24.25 -19.02 -9.19
N ILE A 126 23.54 -18.02 -8.65
CA ILE A 126 22.09 -18.09 -8.39
C ILE A 126 21.36 -17.38 -9.53
N THR A 127 20.32 -18.01 -10.04
CA THR A 127 19.43 -17.40 -11.03
C THR A 127 18.32 -16.59 -10.34
N VAL A 128 17.69 -15.71 -11.09
CA VAL A 128 16.51 -14.97 -10.63
C VAL A 128 15.41 -15.93 -10.23
N GLY A 129 15.21 -17.02 -10.98
CA GLY A 129 14.21 -18.05 -10.66
C GLY A 129 14.40 -18.67 -9.28
N ASP A 130 15.64 -18.97 -8.89
CA ASP A 130 15.97 -19.56 -7.57
C ASP A 130 15.66 -18.63 -6.40
N SER A 131 15.67 -17.32 -6.64
CA SER A 131 15.44 -16.28 -5.63
C SER A 131 14.06 -15.64 -5.72
N THR A 132 13.23 -16.08 -6.67
CA THR A 132 11.90 -15.56 -6.90
C THR A 132 10.94 -15.98 -5.80
N ASP A 133 10.15 -15.02 -5.33
CA ASP A 133 9.05 -15.31 -4.41
C ASP A 133 7.82 -15.77 -5.21
N GLY A 134 7.74 -17.04 -5.49
CA GLY A 134 6.59 -17.66 -6.17
C GLY A 134 5.30 -17.66 -5.34
N SER A 135 5.39 -17.26 -4.06
CA SER A 135 4.22 -17.14 -3.18
C SER A 135 3.45 -15.84 -3.37
N VAL A 136 4.00 -14.88 -4.14
CA VAL A 136 3.28 -13.65 -4.48
C VAL A 136 2.23 -13.99 -5.54
N PRO A 137 0.94 -13.88 -5.22
CA PRO A 137 -0.11 -14.20 -6.18
C PRO A 137 -0.15 -13.15 -7.29
N CYS A 138 -0.44 -13.58 -8.51
CA CYS A 138 -0.86 -12.71 -9.60
C CYS A 138 -2.38 -12.50 -9.54
N LEU A 139 -2.84 -11.43 -10.17
CA LEU A 139 -4.25 -11.09 -10.28
C LEU A 139 -4.67 -11.06 -11.74
N THR A 140 -5.96 -11.20 -11.97
CA THR A 140 -6.59 -11.04 -13.27
C THR A 140 -7.26 -9.66 -13.39
N PRO A 141 -7.56 -9.16 -14.59
CA PRO A 141 -8.29 -7.91 -14.77
C PRO A 141 -9.66 -7.86 -14.09
N HIS A 142 -10.27 -9.05 -13.86
CA HIS A 142 -11.58 -9.19 -13.23
C HIS A 142 -11.54 -9.18 -11.70
N ASP A 143 -10.36 -9.33 -11.12
CA ASP A 143 -10.18 -9.23 -9.66
C ASP A 143 -10.41 -7.80 -9.17
N SER A 144 -10.59 -7.66 -7.85
CA SER A 144 -10.90 -6.37 -7.25
C SER A 144 -9.65 -5.58 -6.86
N LEU A 145 -9.78 -4.25 -6.85
CA LEU A 145 -8.74 -3.36 -6.33
C LEU A 145 -8.49 -3.58 -4.83
N GLY A 146 -9.51 -4.03 -4.09
CA GLY A 146 -9.38 -4.39 -2.67
C GLY A 146 -8.46 -5.59 -2.47
N GLN A 147 -8.61 -6.62 -3.30
CA GLN A 147 -7.73 -7.80 -3.28
C GLN A 147 -6.27 -7.42 -3.64
N ALA A 148 -6.08 -6.59 -4.66
CA ALA A 148 -4.76 -6.08 -5.02
C ALA A 148 -4.10 -5.32 -3.87
N LEU A 149 -4.87 -4.47 -3.19
CA LEU A 149 -4.41 -3.69 -2.07
C LEU A 149 -3.99 -4.57 -0.88
N ARG A 150 -4.75 -5.63 -0.61
CA ARG A 150 -4.42 -6.62 0.43
C ARG A 150 -3.07 -7.28 0.15
N ILE A 151 -2.85 -7.78 -1.06
CA ILE A 151 -1.60 -8.44 -1.47
C ILE A 151 -0.41 -7.47 -1.34
N ILE A 152 -0.56 -6.24 -1.83
CA ILE A 152 0.48 -5.21 -1.74
C ILE A 152 0.85 -4.94 -0.28
N SER A 153 -0.15 -4.83 0.60
CA SER A 153 0.06 -4.55 2.03
C SER A 153 0.66 -5.74 2.78
N GLU A 154 0.16 -6.96 2.56
CA GLU A 154 0.63 -8.15 3.27
C GLU A 154 2.04 -8.58 2.86
N ARG A 155 2.40 -8.34 1.61
CA ARG A 155 3.71 -8.74 1.04
C ARG A 155 4.75 -7.62 1.05
N GLU A 156 4.37 -6.42 1.48
CA GLU A 156 5.24 -5.23 1.48
C GLU A 156 5.87 -4.95 0.10
N ILE A 157 5.08 -5.11 -0.96
CA ILE A 157 5.47 -4.86 -2.34
C ILE A 157 4.81 -3.59 -2.87
N ASP A 158 5.44 -2.92 -3.83
CA ASP A 158 4.90 -1.66 -4.39
C ASP A 158 3.93 -1.89 -5.56
N LYS A 159 3.94 -3.08 -6.14
CA LYS A 159 3.14 -3.45 -7.31
C LYS A 159 2.82 -4.94 -7.33
N VAL A 160 1.72 -5.29 -8.00
CA VAL A 160 1.30 -6.67 -8.23
C VAL A 160 1.14 -6.92 -9.73
N ALA A 161 1.50 -8.12 -10.18
CA ALA A 161 1.38 -8.50 -11.58
C ALA A 161 -0.07 -8.84 -11.95
N ILE A 162 -0.48 -8.40 -13.13
CA ILE A 162 -1.77 -8.73 -13.74
C ILE A 162 -1.51 -9.68 -14.90
N VAL A 163 -2.20 -10.81 -14.89
CA VAL A 163 -2.05 -11.87 -15.89
C VAL A 163 -3.37 -12.15 -16.59
N ASP A 164 -3.28 -12.75 -17.77
CA ASP A 164 -4.44 -13.30 -18.47
C ASP A 164 -4.80 -14.71 -17.98
N ASP A 165 -5.81 -15.31 -18.58
CA ASP A 165 -6.28 -16.65 -18.25
C ASP A 165 -5.22 -17.75 -18.53
N GLU A 166 -4.24 -17.45 -19.40
CA GLU A 166 -3.10 -18.31 -19.72
C GLU A 166 -1.89 -18.06 -18.80
N LYS A 167 -2.03 -17.22 -17.75
CA LYS A 167 -0.97 -16.76 -16.84
C LYS A 167 0.14 -15.96 -17.52
N LYS A 168 -0.09 -15.41 -18.70
CA LYS A 168 0.83 -14.47 -19.33
C LYS A 168 0.69 -13.09 -18.70
N VAL A 169 1.80 -12.43 -18.50
CA VAL A 169 1.82 -11.12 -17.87
C VAL A 169 1.24 -10.07 -18.81
N MET A 170 0.11 -9.48 -18.45
CA MET A 170 -0.55 -8.40 -19.18
C MET A 170 -0.11 -7.02 -18.74
N GLY A 171 0.23 -6.89 -17.46
CA GLY A 171 0.50 -5.59 -16.90
C GLY A 171 0.87 -5.67 -15.43
N TYR A 172 0.79 -4.53 -14.77
CA TYR A 172 0.95 -4.44 -13.33
C TYR A 172 0.04 -3.35 -12.76
N LEU A 173 -0.23 -3.46 -11.48
CA LEU A 173 -0.98 -2.48 -10.71
C LEU A 173 -0.12 -2.00 -9.54
N ARG A 174 0.09 -0.70 -9.42
CA ARG A 174 0.82 -0.09 -8.31
C ARG A 174 -0.14 0.38 -7.23
N TYR A 175 0.37 0.46 -6.00
CA TYR A 175 -0.36 1.08 -4.90
C TYR A 175 -0.94 2.46 -5.24
N ILE A 176 -0.14 3.30 -5.93
CA ILE A 176 -0.56 4.66 -6.28
C ILE A 176 -1.73 4.69 -7.28
N ASP A 177 -1.81 3.68 -8.15
CA ASP A 177 -2.88 3.57 -9.15
C ASP A 177 -4.21 3.19 -8.48
N ILE A 178 -4.15 2.30 -7.47
CA ILE A 178 -5.31 1.95 -6.62
C ILE A 178 -5.82 3.20 -5.90
N MET A 179 -4.92 3.98 -5.30
CA MET A 179 -5.29 5.21 -4.59
C MET A 179 -5.86 6.28 -5.52
N SER A 180 -5.36 6.36 -6.75
CA SER A 180 -5.87 7.28 -7.76
C SER A 180 -7.28 6.89 -8.22
N ALA A 181 -7.50 5.60 -8.49
CA ALA A 181 -8.81 5.06 -8.85
C ALA A 181 -9.84 5.31 -7.75
N TYR A 182 -9.47 5.07 -6.51
CA TYR A 182 -10.30 5.33 -5.35
C TYR A 182 -10.74 6.80 -5.26
N ARG A 183 -9.80 7.76 -5.38
CA ARG A 183 -10.12 9.20 -5.39
C ARG A 183 -11.08 9.59 -6.52
N THR A 184 -10.92 8.97 -7.67
CA THR A 184 -11.77 9.24 -8.84
C THR A 184 -13.16 8.64 -8.65
N GLY A 185 -13.26 7.47 -8.02
CA GLY A 185 -14.54 6.84 -7.67
C GLY A 185 -15.36 7.66 -6.69
N MET A 186 -14.72 8.20 -5.65
CA MET A 186 -15.38 9.04 -4.65
C MET A 186 -15.94 10.34 -5.22
N ARG A 187 -15.28 10.94 -6.20
CA ARG A 187 -15.75 12.17 -6.88
C ARG A 187 -17.01 11.98 -7.74
N LYS A 188 -17.33 10.76 -8.11
CA LYS A 188 -18.53 10.46 -8.91
C LYS A 188 -19.76 10.18 -8.08
N THR A 189 -19.60 10.08 -6.75
CA THR A 189 -20.68 9.73 -5.80
C THR A 189 -21.16 10.97 -5.03
N GLU A 190 -20.51 12.13 -5.19
CA GLU A 190 -20.99 13.46 -4.79
C GLU A 190 -21.65 14.18 -5.98
#